data_56cc0ec65715e27d18383803980ee09b
#
_entry.id   56cc0ec65715e27d18383803980ee09b
#
_cell.length_a   1.000
_cell.length_b   1.000
_cell.length_c   1.000
_cell.angle_alpha   90.00
_cell.angle_beta   90.00
_cell.angle_gamma   90.00
#
_symmetry.space_group_name_H-M   'P 1'
#
loop_
_entity.id
_entity.type
_entity.pdbx_description
1 polymer ?
#
loop_
_entity_poly.entity_id
_entity_poly.type
_entity_poly.pdbx_seq_one_letter_code
_entity_poly.pdbx_strand_id
1 'polypeptide(L)'
;MQEIVVQCHENESTDITTKLLDNLKLLGFKYSTKSGTTIAIKDIVVPKTKNNLLKSADSKIDKLEQLFKDGLVNDENERYQKTVDVWTETNEKLTQAVKETLPYFGGVYAMSESGAKGNIEQIRQMAGMRGLMSDPKGRIIELPIRSSFVEGLSVLEYFISTHGAVS
;
A
#
# COMPACT_ATOMS: atom_id res chain seq x y z
N MET A 1 -16.64 13.83 -9.78
CA MET A 1 -16.12 15.18 -9.47
C MET A 1 -15.24 15.70 -10.60
N GLN A 2 -14.19 14.97 -10.99
CA GLN A 2 -13.29 15.36 -12.08
C GLN A 2 -14.02 15.63 -13.39
N GLU A 3 -14.95 14.77 -13.80
CA GLU A 3 -15.77 14.95 -15.00
C GLU A 3 -16.60 16.24 -15.00
N ILE A 4 -17.18 16.60 -13.85
CA ILE A 4 -17.96 17.83 -13.69
C ILE A 4 -17.09 19.06 -13.93
N VAL A 5 -15.86 19.06 -13.41
CA VAL A 5 -14.91 20.17 -13.60
C VAL A 5 -14.48 20.26 -15.06
N VAL A 6 -14.19 19.13 -15.71
CA VAL A 6 -13.84 19.08 -17.14
C VAL A 6 -14.99 19.62 -18.00
N GLN A 7 -16.21 19.13 -17.80
CA GLN A 7 -17.38 19.59 -18.54
C GLN A 7 -17.66 21.10 -18.33
N CYS A 8 -17.48 21.58 -17.09
CA CYS A 8 -17.64 23.00 -16.83
C CYS A 8 -16.57 23.83 -17.56
N HIS A 9 -15.31 23.34 -17.58
CA HIS A 9 -14.21 24.04 -18.26
C HIS A 9 -14.37 24.05 -19.79
N GLU A 10 -14.92 22.99 -20.36
CA GLU A 10 -15.15 22.88 -21.80
C GLU A 10 -16.35 23.71 -22.30
N ASN A 11 -17.38 23.87 -21.47
CA ASN A 11 -18.65 24.50 -21.89
C ASN A 11 -18.83 25.94 -21.37
N GLU A 12 -18.05 26.33 -20.35
CA GLU A 12 -18.19 27.62 -19.66
C GLU A 12 -16.91 28.41 -19.66
N SER A 13 -16.98 29.68 -19.21
CA SER A 13 -15.79 30.51 -19.08
C SER A 13 -14.86 30.07 -17.90
N THR A 14 -13.61 30.44 -17.99
CA THR A 14 -12.62 30.19 -16.92
C THR A 14 -13.06 30.78 -15.57
N ASP A 15 -13.72 31.93 -15.58
CA ASP A 15 -14.23 32.58 -14.36
C ASP A 15 -15.33 31.74 -13.67
N ILE A 16 -16.21 31.12 -14.45
CA ILE A 16 -17.27 30.25 -13.93
C ILE A 16 -16.63 28.96 -13.37
N THR A 17 -15.68 28.39 -14.08
CA THR A 17 -14.95 27.22 -13.63
C THR A 17 -14.21 27.48 -12.31
N THR A 18 -13.57 28.63 -12.18
CA THR A 18 -12.89 29.04 -10.95
C THR A 18 -13.86 29.19 -9.79
N LYS A 19 -15.01 29.83 -10.00
CA LYS A 19 -16.06 29.94 -8.96
C LYS A 19 -16.60 28.58 -8.55
N LEU A 20 -16.79 27.67 -9.50
CA LEU A 20 -17.21 26.30 -9.21
C LEU A 20 -16.20 25.59 -8.31
N LEU A 21 -14.91 25.65 -8.63
CA LEU A 21 -13.82 25.06 -7.83
C LEU A 21 -13.76 25.64 -6.42
N ASP A 22 -13.86 26.95 -6.28
CA ASP A 22 -13.88 27.61 -4.97
C ASP A 22 -15.08 27.21 -4.13
N ASN A 23 -16.27 27.12 -4.74
CA ASN A 23 -17.48 26.68 -4.05
C ASN A 23 -17.39 25.21 -3.62
N LEU A 24 -16.86 24.34 -4.47
CA LEU A 24 -16.61 22.92 -4.13
C LEU A 24 -15.64 22.77 -2.98
N LYS A 25 -14.55 23.55 -2.99
CA LYS A 25 -13.57 23.60 -1.89
C LYS A 25 -14.24 24.02 -0.57
N LEU A 26 -14.98 25.12 -0.57
CA LEU A 26 -15.66 25.64 0.63
C LEU A 26 -16.70 24.64 1.16
N LEU A 27 -17.46 24.03 0.25
CA LEU A 27 -18.43 22.99 0.59
C LEU A 27 -17.72 21.79 1.26
N GLY A 28 -16.62 21.33 0.66
CA GLY A 28 -15.79 20.25 1.20
C GLY A 28 -15.30 20.55 2.60
N PHE A 29 -14.71 21.72 2.83
CA PHE A 29 -14.21 22.13 4.15
C PHE A 29 -15.35 22.21 5.19
N LYS A 30 -16.49 22.79 4.81
CA LYS A 30 -17.65 22.92 5.71
C LYS A 30 -18.15 21.56 6.18
N TYR A 31 -18.33 20.61 5.27
CA TYR A 31 -18.87 19.30 5.62
C TYR A 31 -17.83 18.38 6.24
N SER A 32 -16.57 18.47 5.85
CA SER A 32 -15.48 17.76 6.51
C SER A 32 -15.35 18.19 7.98
N THR A 33 -15.43 19.48 8.27
CA THR A 33 -15.42 19.99 9.66
C THR A 33 -16.65 19.51 10.44
N LYS A 34 -17.84 19.52 9.82
CA LYS A 34 -19.09 19.08 10.48
C LYS A 34 -19.10 17.57 10.74
N SER A 35 -18.46 16.76 9.90
CA SER A 35 -18.44 15.30 10.05
C SER A 35 -17.65 14.85 11.28
N GLY A 36 -16.73 15.69 11.76
CA GLY A 36 -15.86 15.32 12.89
C GLY A 36 -14.98 14.09 12.60
N THR A 37 -14.71 13.78 11.32
CA THR A 37 -13.90 12.63 10.96
C THR A 37 -12.52 12.74 11.57
N THR A 38 -12.10 11.71 12.29
CA THR A 38 -10.82 11.62 12.98
C THR A 38 -10.14 10.31 12.66
N ILE A 39 -8.83 10.26 12.83
CA ILE A 39 -8.01 9.05 12.65
C ILE A 39 -7.22 8.83 13.93
N ALA A 40 -7.18 7.57 14.35
CA ALA A 40 -6.34 7.11 15.44
C ALA A 40 -5.54 5.87 14.98
N ILE A 41 -4.42 5.60 15.64
CA ILE A 41 -3.59 4.41 15.36
C ILE A 41 -4.42 3.12 15.49
N LYS A 42 -5.38 3.07 16.44
CA LYS A 42 -6.28 1.94 16.62
C LYS A 42 -7.21 1.64 15.43
N ASP A 43 -7.40 2.60 14.54
CA ASP A 43 -8.24 2.42 13.35
C ASP A 43 -7.51 1.65 12.25
N ILE A 44 -6.20 1.48 12.41
CA ILE A 44 -5.34 0.72 11.50
C ILE A 44 -5.15 -0.67 12.08
N VAL A 45 -5.95 -1.61 11.59
CA VAL A 45 -5.98 -2.99 12.11
C VAL A 45 -5.11 -3.89 11.24
N VAL A 46 -4.18 -4.62 11.89
CA VAL A 46 -3.37 -5.65 11.23
C VAL A 46 -4.26 -6.86 10.91
N PRO A 47 -4.33 -7.33 9.64
CA PRO A 47 -5.13 -8.48 9.28
C PRO A 47 -4.70 -9.76 10.02
N LYS A 48 -5.63 -10.50 10.56
CA LYS A 48 -5.35 -11.78 11.25
C LYS A 48 -4.73 -12.83 10.32
N THR A 49 -5.01 -12.74 9.03
CA THR A 49 -4.47 -13.63 7.99
C THR A 49 -3.02 -13.36 7.63
N LYS A 50 -2.45 -12.21 8.06
CA LYS A 50 -1.08 -11.79 7.73
C LYS A 50 -0.05 -12.90 8.02
N ASN A 51 -0.05 -13.45 9.22
CA ASN A 51 0.91 -14.47 9.62
C ASN A 51 0.83 -15.75 8.77
N ASN A 52 -0.38 -16.12 8.35
CA ASN A 52 -0.57 -17.30 7.49
C ASN A 52 -0.05 -17.04 6.07
N LEU A 53 -0.27 -15.84 5.54
CA LEU A 53 0.26 -15.43 4.23
C LEU A 53 1.78 -15.40 4.23
N LEU A 54 2.41 -14.83 5.27
CA LEU A 54 3.87 -14.81 5.41
C LEU A 54 4.46 -16.22 5.50
N LYS A 55 3.90 -17.10 6.33
CA LYS A 55 4.33 -18.51 6.43
C LYS A 55 4.21 -19.26 5.11
N SER A 56 3.13 -19.01 4.35
CA SER A 56 2.96 -19.60 3.03
C SER A 56 4.03 -19.12 2.05
N ALA A 57 4.38 -17.84 2.10
CA ALA A 57 5.46 -17.28 1.29
C ALA A 57 6.81 -17.87 1.66
N ASP A 58 7.14 -17.97 2.95
CA ASP A 58 8.38 -18.60 3.44
C ASP A 58 8.48 -20.05 2.93
N SER A 59 7.41 -20.84 3.05
CA SER A 59 7.42 -22.23 2.55
C SER A 59 7.66 -22.33 1.04
N LYS A 60 7.18 -21.35 0.25
CA LYS A 60 7.44 -21.31 -1.20
C LYS A 60 8.91 -20.98 -1.48
N ILE A 61 9.48 -20.06 -0.72
CA ILE A 61 10.88 -19.63 -0.87
C ILE A 61 11.82 -20.76 -0.44
N ASP A 62 11.56 -21.42 0.69
CA ASP A 62 12.36 -22.58 1.13
C ASP A 62 12.41 -23.68 0.07
N LYS A 63 11.27 -23.94 -0.60
CA LYS A 63 11.22 -24.90 -1.72
C LYS A 63 12.04 -24.43 -2.92
N LEU A 64 11.98 -23.14 -3.26
CA LEU A 64 12.81 -22.56 -4.34
C LEU A 64 14.30 -22.68 -4.04
N GLU A 65 14.70 -22.40 -2.80
CA GLU A 65 16.08 -22.55 -2.37
C GLU A 65 16.56 -24.03 -2.41
N GLN A 66 15.68 -24.98 -2.05
CA GLN A 66 15.99 -26.40 -2.18
C GLN A 66 16.16 -26.80 -3.65
N LEU A 67 15.25 -26.40 -4.55
CA LEU A 67 15.36 -26.68 -5.97
C LEU A 67 16.65 -26.07 -6.59
N PHE A 68 17.05 -24.92 -6.11
CA PHE A 68 18.32 -24.31 -6.52
C PHE A 68 19.54 -25.10 -6.02
N LYS A 69 19.54 -25.53 -4.75
CA LYS A 69 20.58 -26.38 -4.17
C LYS A 69 20.70 -27.74 -4.85
N ASP A 70 19.57 -28.31 -5.26
CA ASP A 70 19.50 -29.59 -5.97
C ASP A 70 19.88 -29.48 -7.46
N GLY A 71 20.21 -28.27 -7.94
CA GLY A 71 20.62 -28.02 -9.31
C GLY A 71 19.48 -28.11 -10.35
N LEU A 72 18.23 -28.11 -9.90
CA LEU A 72 17.04 -28.11 -10.77
C LEU A 72 16.72 -26.70 -11.31
N VAL A 73 17.16 -25.67 -10.61
CA VAL A 73 17.16 -24.27 -11.04
C VAL A 73 18.62 -23.85 -11.10
N ASN A 74 19.17 -23.68 -12.28
CA ASN A 74 20.60 -23.44 -12.48
C ASN A 74 20.97 -21.96 -12.65
N ASP A 75 19.98 -21.08 -12.81
CA ASP A 75 20.20 -19.66 -13.03
C ASP A 75 19.85 -18.86 -11.77
N GLU A 76 20.84 -18.14 -11.24
CA GLU A 76 20.69 -17.22 -10.11
C GLU A 76 19.66 -16.12 -10.40
N ASN A 77 19.57 -15.67 -11.65
CA ASN A 77 18.57 -14.68 -12.05
C ASN A 77 17.15 -15.25 -12.02
N GLU A 78 16.98 -16.52 -12.40
CA GLU A 78 15.69 -17.20 -12.32
C GLU A 78 15.23 -17.36 -10.87
N ARG A 79 16.15 -17.78 -9.98
CA ARG A 79 15.88 -17.86 -8.54
C ARG A 79 15.46 -16.50 -7.97
N TYR A 80 16.22 -15.45 -8.31
CA TYR A 80 15.93 -14.08 -7.90
C TYR A 80 14.56 -13.62 -8.36
N GLN A 81 14.22 -13.78 -9.64
CA GLN A 81 12.92 -13.36 -10.17
C GLN A 81 11.77 -14.11 -9.48
N LYS A 82 11.88 -15.44 -9.32
CA LYS A 82 10.86 -16.23 -8.62
C LYS A 82 10.68 -15.80 -7.17
N THR A 83 11.75 -15.42 -6.48
CA THR A 83 11.67 -14.90 -5.10
C THR A 83 10.93 -13.57 -5.05
N VAL A 84 11.23 -12.66 -5.98
CA VAL A 84 10.53 -11.37 -6.09
C VAL A 84 9.05 -11.58 -6.42
N ASP A 85 8.73 -12.51 -7.33
CA ASP A 85 7.35 -12.82 -7.71
C ASP A 85 6.54 -13.36 -6.53
N VAL A 86 7.12 -14.25 -5.71
CA VAL A 86 6.46 -14.78 -4.50
C VAL A 86 6.13 -13.66 -3.52
N TRP A 87 7.06 -12.72 -3.30
CA TRP A 87 6.82 -11.59 -2.40
C TRP A 87 5.84 -10.59 -2.98
N THR A 88 5.84 -10.36 -4.30
CA THR A 88 4.88 -9.49 -4.98
C THR A 88 3.47 -10.07 -4.86
N GLU A 89 3.28 -11.37 -5.16
CA GLU A 89 1.99 -12.06 -4.99
C GLU A 89 1.49 -11.99 -3.53
N THR A 90 2.41 -12.17 -2.58
CA THR A 90 2.08 -12.10 -1.14
C THR A 90 1.65 -10.69 -0.74
N ASN A 91 2.31 -9.69 -1.29
CA ASN A 91 2.00 -8.28 -1.07
C ASN A 91 0.61 -7.91 -1.60
N GLU A 92 0.23 -8.40 -2.78
CA GLU A 92 -1.10 -8.21 -3.36
C GLU A 92 -2.19 -8.86 -2.50
N LYS A 93 -1.98 -10.12 -2.08
CA LYS A 93 -2.91 -10.83 -1.19
C LYS A 93 -3.07 -10.12 0.15
N LEU A 94 -1.98 -9.57 0.67
CA LEU A 94 -2.02 -8.81 1.92
C LEU A 94 -2.73 -7.46 1.73
N THR A 95 -2.57 -6.81 0.58
CA THR A 95 -3.31 -5.59 0.23
C THR A 95 -4.81 -5.84 0.23
N GLN A 96 -5.25 -6.94 -0.36
CA GLN A 96 -6.65 -7.34 -0.36
C GLN A 96 -7.15 -7.63 1.06
N ALA A 97 -6.39 -8.35 1.87
CA ALA A 97 -6.74 -8.65 3.27
C ALA A 97 -6.82 -7.36 4.13
N VAL A 98 -5.94 -6.40 3.91
CA VAL A 98 -6.00 -5.07 4.57
C VAL A 98 -7.28 -4.34 4.16
N LYS A 99 -7.61 -4.33 2.87
CA LYS A 99 -8.83 -3.68 2.35
C LYS A 99 -10.10 -4.26 2.97
N GLU A 100 -10.18 -5.58 3.13
CA GLU A 100 -11.31 -6.29 3.74
C GLU A 100 -11.39 -6.05 5.26
N THR A 101 -10.27 -5.77 5.91
CA THR A 101 -10.21 -5.57 7.36
C THR A 101 -10.53 -4.12 7.76
N LEU A 102 -10.44 -3.16 6.84
CA LEU A 102 -10.75 -1.76 7.12
C LEU A 102 -12.23 -1.59 7.49
N PRO A 103 -12.54 -0.95 8.63
CA PRO A 103 -13.92 -0.68 9.01
C PRO A 103 -14.61 0.22 7.98
N TYR A 104 -15.71 -0.24 7.40
CA TYR A 104 -16.45 0.46 6.32
C TYR A 104 -16.83 1.92 6.64
N PHE A 105 -17.05 2.25 7.91
CA PHE A 105 -17.38 3.61 8.37
C PHE A 105 -16.22 4.28 9.12
N GLY A 106 -15.01 3.72 9.04
CA GLY A 106 -13.84 4.30 9.70
C GLY A 106 -13.31 5.53 8.95
N GLY A 107 -12.68 6.46 9.68
CA GLY A 107 -12.07 7.66 9.09
C GLY A 107 -11.01 7.34 8.02
N VAL A 108 -10.21 6.29 8.24
CA VAL A 108 -9.19 5.82 7.29
C VAL A 108 -9.83 5.31 6.00
N TYR A 109 -10.90 4.50 6.12
CA TYR A 109 -11.65 4.00 4.97
C TYR A 109 -12.26 5.16 4.16
N ALA A 110 -12.98 6.06 4.84
CA ALA A 110 -13.65 7.18 4.20
C ALA A 110 -12.67 8.08 3.43
N MET A 111 -11.48 8.34 3.97
CA MET A 111 -10.48 9.15 3.28
C MET A 111 -9.85 8.45 2.08
N SER A 112 -9.54 7.16 2.19
CA SER A 112 -8.96 6.39 1.09
C SER A 112 -9.96 6.16 -0.03
N GLU A 113 -11.21 5.85 0.30
CA GLU A 113 -12.27 5.60 -0.68
C GLU A 113 -12.70 6.86 -1.42
N SER A 114 -12.75 7.99 -0.71
CA SER A 114 -13.04 9.28 -1.34
C SER A 114 -11.89 9.82 -2.20
N GLY A 115 -10.69 9.24 -2.11
CA GLY A 115 -9.49 9.75 -2.79
C GLY A 115 -8.96 11.06 -2.22
N ALA A 116 -9.46 11.50 -1.06
CA ALA A 116 -9.04 12.76 -0.44
C ALA A 116 -7.60 12.69 0.06
N LYS A 117 -7.25 11.60 0.75
CA LYS A 117 -5.89 11.34 1.25
C LYS A 117 -5.70 9.88 1.61
N GLY A 118 -4.47 9.40 1.35
CA GLY A 118 -4.11 8.01 1.60
C GLY A 118 -4.65 7.07 0.53
N ASN A 119 -3.75 6.37 -0.14
CA ASN A 119 -4.12 5.29 -1.04
C ASN A 119 -4.00 3.95 -0.31
N ILE A 120 -4.53 2.90 -0.91
CA ILE A 120 -4.51 1.56 -0.31
C ILE A 120 -3.09 1.04 -0.08
N GLU A 121 -2.12 1.45 -0.91
CA GLU A 121 -0.71 1.11 -0.76
C GLU A 121 -0.12 1.68 0.54
N GLN A 122 -0.42 2.93 0.85
CA GLN A 122 0.02 3.56 2.10
C GLN A 122 -0.61 2.88 3.31
N ILE A 123 -1.90 2.53 3.23
CA ILE A 123 -2.60 1.82 4.31
C ILE A 123 -2.02 0.41 4.48
N ARG A 124 -1.68 -0.28 3.39
CA ARG A 124 -1.00 -1.58 3.43
C ARG A 124 0.34 -1.50 4.17
N GLN A 125 1.14 -0.48 3.90
CA GLN A 125 2.40 -0.29 4.63
C GLN A 125 2.19 -0.02 6.12
N MET A 126 1.09 0.62 6.49
CA MET A 126 0.74 0.89 7.89
C MET A 126 0.21 -0.36 8.60
N ALA A 127 -0.66 -1.15 7.98
CA ALA A 127 -1.40 -2.26 8.58
C ALA A 127 -0.90 -3.65 8.16
N GLY A 128 -0.36 -3.79 6.97
CA GLY A 128 0.07 -5.05 6.39
C GLY A 128 1.57 -5.30 6.55
N MET A 129 2.33 -5.09 5.50
CA MET A 129 3.79 -5.12 5.49
C MET A 129 4.31 -4.00 4.60
N ARG A 130 5.51 -3.51 4.88
CA ARG A 130 6.11 -2.51 4.01
C ARG A 130 6.50 -3.09 2.64
N GLY A 131 6.94 -4.36 2.62
CA GLY A 131 7.18 -5.12 1.39
C GLY A 131 8.60 -5.00 0.87
N LEU A 132 8.74 -5.18 -0.44
CA LEU A 132 10.02 -5.13 -1.13
C LEU A 132 10.56 -3.70 -1.22
N MET A 133 11.88 -3.58 -1.12
CA MET A 133 12.61 -2.32 -1.24
C MET A 133 13.60 -2.42 -2.39
N SER A 134 13.91 -1.29 -3.01
CA SER A 134 14.96 -1.21 -4.03
C SER A 134 16.23 -0.60 -3.46
N ASP A 135 17.38 -1.09 -3.90
CA ASP A 135 18.67 -0.47 -3.61
C ASP A 135 18.84 0.85 -4.39
N PRO A 136 19.86 1.67 -4.11
CA PRO A 136 20.09 2.91 -4.84
C PRO A 136 20.36 2.72 -6.34
N LYS A 137 20.67 1.49 -6.78
CA LYS A 137 20.87 1.14 -8.18
C LYS A 137 19.59 0.69 -8.88
N GLY A 138 18.47 0.64 -8.15
CA GLY A 138 17.17 0.21 -8.65
C GLY A 138 16.94 -1.30 -8.63
N ARG A 139 17.85 -2.11 -8.08
CA ARG A 139 17.67 -3.55 -7.92
C ARG A 139 16.80 -3.82 -6.69
N ILE A 140 15.84 -4.73 -6.81
CA ILE A 140 14.98 -5.12 -5.70
C ILE A 140 15.78 -5.97 -4.70
N ILE A 141 15.68 -5.62 -3.42
CA ILE A 141 16.29 -6.38 -2.33
C ILE A 141 15.40 -7.59 -2.05
N GLU A 142 15.95 -8.80 -2.14
CA GLU A 142 15.20 -10.06 -2.00
C GLU A 142 14.58 -10.25 -0.61
N LEU A 143 15.11 -9.55 0.39
CA LEU A 143 14.60 -9.59 1.76
C LEU A 143 13.55 -8.50 1.95
N PRO A 144 12.24 -8.85 2.03
CA PRO A 144 11.19 -7.87 2.22
C PRO A 144 11.13 -7.40 3.67
N ILE A 145 10.60 -6.22 3.88
CA ILE A 145 10.24 -5.74 5.21
C ILE A 145 8.87 -6.31 5.55
N ARG A 146 8.84 -7.28 6.46
CA ARG A 146 7.63 -8.04 6.85
C ARG A 146 6.77 -7.28 7.84
N SER A 147 7.39 -6.42 8.63
CA SER A 147 6.69 -5.59 9.62
C SER A 147 5.91 -4.46 8.97
N SER A 148 4.79 -4.11 9.57
CA SER A 148 4.06 -2.89 9.30
C SER A 148 4.55 -1.76 10.21
N PHE A 149 4.22 -0.50 9.88
CA PHE A 149 4.58 0.61 10.74
C PHE A 149 3.89 0.56 12.10
N VAL A 150 2.66 0.03 12.17
CA VAL A 150 1.91 -0.13 13.42
C VAL A 150 2.57 -1.16 14.34
N GLU A 151 3.14 -2.22 13.79
CA GLU A 151 3.88 -3.25 14.56
C GLU A 151 5.26 -2.76 14.99
N GLY A 152 5.83 -1.80 14.27
CA GLY A 152 7.20 -1.34 14.43
C GLY A 152 8.20 -2.18 13.63
N LEU A 153 9.27 -1.53 13.19
CA LEU A 153 10.34 -2.16 12.41
C LEU A 153 11.47 -2.60 13.34
N SER A 154 12.08 -3.75 13.04
CA SER A 154 13.36 -4.13 13.64
C SER A 154 14.49 -3.21 13.15
N VAL A 155 15.64 -3.21 13.82
CA VAL A 155 16.80 -2.39 13.43
C VAL A 155 17.23 -2.69 12.00
N LEU A 156 17.29 -3.97 11.61
CA LEU A 156 17.64 -4.38 10.25
C LEU A 156 16.61 -3.90 9.24
N GLU A 157 15.32 -4.09 9.51
CA GLU A 157 14.23 -3.63 8.65
C GLU A 157 14.23 -2.11 8.50
N TYR A 158 14.57 -1.39 9.57
CA TYR A 158 14.70 0.07 9.52
C TYR A 158 15.79 0.49 8.53
N PHE A 159 16.99 -0.10 8.59
CA PHE A 159 18.05 0.21 7.65
C PHE A 159 17.68 -0.12 6.20
N ILE A 160 17.08 -1.28 5.96
CA ILE A 160 16.57 -1.64 4.61
C ILE A 160 15.49 -0.63 4.17
N SER A 161 14.67 -0.16 5.10
CA SER A 161 13.57 0.76 4.84
C SER A 161 13.98 2.18 4.48
N THR A 162 15.25 2.55 4.67
CA THR A 162 15.78 3.86 4.24
C THR A 162 15.89 3.98 2.72
N HIS A 163 15.85 2.85 2.01
CA HIS A 163 15.78 2.80 0.55
C HIS A 163 14.34 2.97 0.04
N GLY A 164 14.16 3.13 -1.28
CA GLY A 164 12.85 3.32 -1.89
C GLY A 164 11.98 2.07 -1.84
N ALA A 165 10.70 2.20 -1.49
CA ALA A 165 9.75 1.10 -1.62
C ALA A 165 9.46 0.81 -3.10
N VAL A 166 9.33 -0.48 -3.43
CA VAL A 166 8.87 -0.93 -4.74
C VAL A 166 7.34 -0.92 -4.72
N SER A 167 6.74 -0.08 -5.56
CA SER A 167 5.28 0.05 -5.74
C SER A 167 4.81 -0.83 -6.88
#